data_5c40e3c0002ef5208452e30a1c672971
#
_entry.id   5c40e3c0002ef5208452e30a1c672971
#
_cell.length_a   1.000
_cell.length_b   1.000
_cell.length_c   1.000
_cell.angle_alpha   90.00
_cell.angle_beta   90.00
_cell.angle_gamma   90.00
#
_symmetry.space_group_name_H-M   'P 1'
#
loop_
_entity.id
_entity.type
_entity.pdbx_description
1 polymer ?
#
loop_
_entity_poly.entity_id
_entity_poly.type
_entity_poly.pdbx_seq_one_letter_code
_entity_poly.pdbx_strand_id
1 'polypeptide(L)'
;MRGLAYYTGIVFELFDAIGEFRAICGGGRYDQLLASLGGVDLPALGFGLGDVVLGELLRARGLMPTVGTAPDFWIAQSPEASDYPASMLALASALRRTDFSVEYALRSQRVDKQVEAARKANARHIVVLDPRADRVSPVRVIGGAREDEHFQDIEAFITWASSTTRIAT
;
A
#
# COMPACT_ATOMS: atom_id res chain seq x y z
N MET A 1 17.02 -24.51 -5.07
CA MET A 1 17.33 -23.84 -6.36
C MET A 1 18.69 -24.25 -6.91
N ARG A 2 19.06 -25.51 -6.76
CA ARG A 2 20.32 -26.04 -7.32
C ARG A 2 20.10 -26.36 -8.80
N GLY A 3 20.89 -25.76 -9.68
CA GLY A 3 20.91 -26.10 -11.10
C GLY A 3 20.59 -25.00 -12.11
N LEU A 4 20.58 -23.75 -11.71
CA LEU A 4 20.48 -22.67 -12.67
C LEU A 4 21.84 -22.43 -13.29
N ALA A 5 21.99 -22.72 -14.58
CA ALA A 5 23.26 -22.72 -15.31
C ALA A 5 23.95 -21.33 -15.40
N TYR A 6 23.26 -20.27 -15.03
CA TYR A 6 23.79 -18.92 -15.08
C TYR A 6 24.53 -18.47 -13.81
N TYR A 7 24.50 -19.24 -12.71
CA TYR A 7 25.30 -18.93 -11.53
C TYR A 7 26.79 -19.24 -11.78
N THR A 8 27.65 -18.28 -11.54
CA THR A 8 29.10 -18.37 -11.77
C THR A 8 29.93 -18.28 -10.50
N GLY A 9 29.29 -18.06 -9.35
CA GLY A 9 29.96 -17.89 -8.07
C GLY A 9 29.15 -18.44 -6.91
N ILE A 10 29.07 -17.67 -5.83
CA ILE A 10 28.36 -18.05 -4.61
C ILE A 10 26.89 -18.26 -4.91
N VAL A 11 26.35 -19.39 -4.46
CA VAL A 11 24.92 -19.69 -4.39
C VAL A 11 24.54 -19.86 -2.93
N PHE A 12 23.42 -19.30 -2.53
CA PHE A 12 22.93 -19.37 -1.15
C PHE A 12 21.44 -19.73 -1.10
N GLU A 13 21.09 -20.36 -0.02
CA GLU A 13 19.67 -20.59 0.35
C GLU A 13 19.49 -20.24 1.83
N LEU A 14 18.37 -19.62 2.15
CA LEU A 14 17.97 -19.25 3.50
C LEU A 14 16.87 -20.18 3.96
N PHE A 15 17.08 -20.84 5.07
CA PHE A 15 16.13 -21.75 5.70
C PHE A 15 15.73 -21.22 7.08
N ASP A 16 14.60 -21.68 7.57
CA ASP A 16 14.25 -21.59 8.99
C ASP A 16 15.30 -22.31 9.83
N ALA A 17 15.70 -21.72 10.96
CA ALA A 17 16.73 -22.26 11.84
C ALA A 17 16.38 -23.66 12.42
N ILE A 18 15.10 -23.97 12.53
CA ILE A 18 14.60 -25.27 13.01
C ILE A 18 14.53 -26.29 11.85
N GLY A 19 14.52 -25.83 10.59
CA GLY A 19 14.57 -26.70 9.43
C GLY A 19 13.25 -27.37 9.05
N GLU A 20 12.12 -26.88 9.54
CA GLU A 20 10.80 -27.44 9.27
C GLU A 20 10.25 -27.07 7.90
N PHE A 21 10.73 -25.96 7.34
CA PHE A 21 10.21 -25.39 6.10
C PHE A 21 11.22 -25.55 4.94
N ARG A 22 10.69 -25.46 3.72
CA ARG A 22 11.51 -25.30 2.51
C ARG A 22 12.31 -23.99 2.57
N ALA A 23 13.29 -23.82 1.67
CA ALA A 23 14.02 -22.59 1.55
C ALA A 23 13.05 -21.39 1.37
N ILE A 24 13.18 -20.41 2.25
CA ILE A 24 12.41 -19.17 2.25
C ILE A 24 12.89 -18.28 1.11
N CYS A 25 14.21 -18.25 0.90
CA CYS A 25 14.87 -17.43 -0.09
C CYS A 25 16.05 -18.21 -0.66
N GLY A 26 16.38 -17.96 -1.91
CA GLY A 26 17.58 -18.49 -2.52
C GLY A 26 18.06 -17.60 -3.66
N GLY A 27 19.36 -17.54 -3.85
CA GLY A 27 19.98 -16.69 -4.83
C GLY A 27 21.41 -17.03 -5.10
N GLY A 28 22.06 -16.20 -5.89
CA GLY A 28 23.46 -16.36 -6.19
C GLY A 28 24.04 -15.25 -7.06
N ARG A 29 25.34 -15.34 -7.24
CA ARG A 29 26.12 -14.45 -8.10
C ARG A 29 26.13 -14.99 -9.52
N TYR A 30 25.98 -14.10 -10.49
CA TYR A 30 26.11 -14.38 -11.91
C TYR A 30 26.88 -13.25 -12.60
N ASP A 31 27.98 -13.61 -13.26
CA ASP A 31 28.90 -12.63 -13.85
C ASP A 31 28.58 -12.35 -15.32
N GLN A 32 27.99 -13.30 -16.04
CA GLN A 32 27.79 -13.22 -17.48
C GLN A 32 26.34 -13.06 -17.93
N LEU A 33 25.38 -13.14 -17.03
CA LEU A 33 23.97 -13.15 -17.40
C LEU A 33 23.54 -11.86 -18.10
N LEU A 34 23.96 -10.70 -17.59
CA LEU A 34 23.60 -9.41 -18.18
C LEU A 34 24.16 -9.27 -19.61
N ALA A 35 25.43 -9.62 -19.80
CA ALA A 35 26.06 -9.60 -21.13
C ALA A 35 25.37 -10.57 -22.09
N SER A 36 25.00 -11.77 -21.64
CA SER A 36 24.31 -12.77 -22.48
C SER A 36 22.91 -12.35 -22.91
N LEU A 37 22.28 -11.45 -22.17
CA LEU A 37 20.97 -10.85 -22.47
C LEU A 37 21.09 -9.56 -23.30
N GLY A 38 22.30 -9.21 -23.78
CA GLY A 38 22.53 -8.00 -24.57
C GLY A 38 22.72 -6.73 -23.73
N GLY A 39 22.90 -6.86 -22.42
CA GLY A 39 23.22 -5.76 -21.52
C GLY A 39 24.73 -5.51 -21.37
N VAL A 40 25.10 -4.76 -20.35
CA VAL A 40 26.49 -4.47 -20.04
C VAL A 40 27.20 -5.67 -19.41
N ASP A 41 28.51 -5.78 -19.62
CA ASP A 41 29.33 -6.82 -18.99
C ASP A 41 29.64 -6.41 -17.53
N LEU A 42 28.73 -6.77 -16.65
CA LEU A 42 28.83 -6.51 -15.20
C LEU A 42 28.42 -7.75 -14.41
N PRO A 43 29.16 -8.09 -13.35
CA PRO A 43 28.72 -9.09 -12.41
C PRO A 43 27.48 -8.61 -11.65
N ALA A 44 26.57 -9.53 -11.37
CA ALA A 44 25.37 -9.22 -10.62
C ALA A 44 25.05 -10.31 -9.58
N LEU A 45 24.20 -9.95 -8.64
CA LEU A 45 23.65 -10.83 -7.63
C LEU A 45 22.14 -10.71 -7.68
N GLY A 46 21.45 -11.82 -7.57
CA GLY A 46 20.01 -11.84 -7.47
C GLY A 46 19.52 -12.92 -6.53
N PHE A 47 18.31 -12.74 -6.02
CA PHE A 47 17.63 -13.74 -5.21
C PHE A 47 16.12 -13.71 -5.43
N GLY A 48 15.48 -14.84 -5.16
CA GLY A 48 14.03 -14.98 -5.10
C GLY A 48 13.58 -15.33 -3.70
N LEU A 49 12.51 -14.71 -3.22
CA LEU A 49 11.88 -15.00 -1.94
C LEU A 49 10.49 -15.60 -2.17
N GLY A 50 10.16 -16.70 -1.46
CA GLY A 50 8.84 -17.32 -1.51
C GLY A 50 7.92 -16.73 -0.45
N ASP A 51 6.90 -15.98 -0.85
CA ASP A 51 5.90 -15.37 0.04
C ASP A 51 5.05 -16.41 0.78
N VAL A 52 4.72 -17.53 0.13
CA VAL A 52 3.95 -18.62 0.73
C VAL A 52 4.73 -19.26 1.88
N VAL A 53 5.99 -19.64 1.66
CA VAL A 53 6.83 -20.29 2.69
C VAL A 53 7.09 -19.31 3.84
N LEU A 54 7.36 -18.05 3.54
CA LEU A 54 7.51 -17.01 4.56
C LEU A 54 6.21 -16.84 5.37
N GLY A 55 5.06 -16.82 4.72
CA GLY A 55 3.76 -16.71 5.39
C GLY A 55 3.47 -17.91 6.32
N GLU A 56 3.80 -19.12 5.90
CA GLU A 56 3.65 -20.33 6.72
C GLU A 56 4.58 -20.28 7.94
N LEU A 57 5.83 -19.87 7.76
CA LEU A 57 6.77 -19.69 8.85
C LEU A 57 6.28 -18.64 9.86
N LEU A 58 5.83 -17.47 9.40
CA LEU A 58 5.30 -16.44 10.29
C LEU A 58 4.08 -16.90 11.09
N ARG A 59 3.17 -17.67 10.48
CA ARG A 59 2.02 -18.28 11.18
C ARG A 59 2.47 -19.29 12.23
N ALA A 60 3.39 -20.18 11.87
CA ALA A 60 3.89 -21.20 12.78
C ALA A 60 4.64 -20.60 14.00
N ARG A 61 5.25 -19.45 13.83
CA ARG A 61 5.96 -18.71 14.90
C ARG A 61 5.09 -17.71 15.65
N GLY A 62 3.81 -17.56 15.30
CA GLY A 62 2.93 -16.56 15.89
C GLY A 62 3.33 -15.11 15.57
N LEU A 63 4.10 -14.92 14.50
CA LEU A 63 4.62 -13.62 14.06
C LEU A 63 3.84 -13.03 12.89
N MET A 64 2.73 -13.67 12.48
CA MET A 64 1.92 -13.16 11.40
C MET A 64 1.30 -11.82 11.83
N PRO A 65 1.58 -10.71 11.13
CA PRO A 65 1.02 -9.44 11.51
C PRO A 65 -0.50 -9.47 11.41
N THR A 66 -1.17 -8.93 12.43
CA THR A 66 -2.60 -8.68 12.35
C THR A 66 -2.82 -7.48 11.46
N VAL A 67 -3.07 -7.73 10.20
CA VAL A 67 -3.44 -6.66 9.27
C VAL A 67 -4.87 -6.24 9.61
N GLY A 68 -5.04 -5.02 10.09
CA GLY A 68 -6.36 -4.42 10.27
C GLY A 68 -7.06 -4.40 8.90
N THR A 69 -8.26 -4.97 8.81
CA THR A 69 -9.01 -5.03 7.56
C THR A 69 -9.69 -3.70 7.22
N ALA A 70 -9.78 -2.79 8.18
CA ALA A 70 -10.43 -1.50 8.02
C ALA A 70 -9.39 -0.39 7.81
N PRO A 71 -9.40 0.32 6.67
CA PRO A 71 -8.49 1.43 6.45
C PRO A 71 -8.87 2.62 7.34
N ASP A 72 -7.86 3.40 7.75
CA ASP A 72 -8.10 4.63 8.50
C ASP A 72 -8.85 5.65 7.63
N PHE A 73 -8.45 5.75 6.37
CA PHE A 73 -9.07 6.63 5.38
C PHE A 73 -9.41 5.90 4.09
N TRP A 74 -10.60 6.18 3.56
CA TRP A 74 -10.95 5.88 2.18
C TRP A 74 -11.14 7.19 1.43
N ILE A 75 -10.39 7.38 0.34
CA ILE A 75 -10.51 8.59 -0.48
C ILE A 75 -11.42 8.29 -1.67
N ALA A 76 -12.48 9.06 -1.80
CA ALA A 76 -13.37 9.08 -2.96
C ALA A 76 -13.21 10.39 -3.72
N GLN A 77 -13.16 10.34 -5.04
CA GLN A 77 -13.06 11.51 -5.90
C GLN A 77 -13.97 11.39 -7.11
N SER A 78 -14.58 12.50 -7.52
CA SER A 78 -15.33 12.54 -8.76
C SER A 78 -14.41 12.27 -9.96
N PRO A 79 -14.74 11.29 -10.82
CA PRO A 79 -13.93 11.00 -12.02
C PRO A 79 -13.96 12.15 -13.05
N GLU A 80 -14.88 13.10 -12.89
CA GLU A 80 -15.03 14.28 -13.74
C GLU A 80 -14.19 15.47 -13.23
N ALA A 81 -13.49 15.32 -12.08
CA ALA A 81 -12.58 16.34 -11.61
C ALA A 81 -11.41 16.51 -12.59
N SER A 82 -11.03 17.76 -12.87
CA SER A 82 -10.00 18.08 -13.85
C SER A 82 -8.62 17.54 -13.52
N ASP A 83 -8.36 17.27 -12.26
CA ASP A 83 -7.10 16.77 -11.70
C ASP A 83 -7.16 15.29 -11.29
N TYR A 84 -8.25 14.58 -11.65
CA TYR A 84 -8.35 13.15 -11.39
C TYR A 84 -7.36 12.34 -12.25
N PRO A 85 -6.60 11.38 -11.66
CA PRO A 85 -6.56 10.96 -10.25
C PRO A 85 -5.42 11.62 -9.43
N ALA A 86 -4.78 12.67 -9.92
CA ALA A 86 -3.53 13.21 -9.35
C ALA A 86 -3.70 13.71 -7.91
N SER A 87 -4.75 14.48 -7.62
CA SER A 87 -5.01 14.99 -6.27
C SER A 87 -5.33 13.86 -5.28
N MET A 88 -6.08 12.85 -5.68
CA MET A 88 -6.36 11.67 -4.88
C MET A 88 -5.08 10.93 -4.50
N LEU A 89 -4.17 10.70 -5.47
CA LEU A 89 -2.91 10.01 -5.23
C LEU A 89 -1.96 10.83 -4.36
N ALA A 90 -1.94 12.16 -4.54
CA ALA A 90 -1.16 13.07 -3.71
C ALA A 90 -1.62 13.03 -2.24
N LEU A 91 -2.93 13.08 -2.01
CA LEU A 91 -3.50 12.98 -0.67
C LEU A 91 -3.23 11.61 -0.04
N ALA A 92 -3.44 10.52 -0.78
CA ALA A 92 -3.14 9.18 -0.29
C ALA A 92 -1.66 9.03 0.11
N SER A 93 -0.74 9.56 -0.70
CA SER A 93 0.68 9.56 -0.39
C SER A 93 1.00 10.38 0.86
N ALA A 94 0.39 11.55 1.03
CA ALA A 94 0.58 12.41 2.18
C ALA A 94 0.13 11.73 3.49
N LEU A 95 -1.05 11.14 3.50
CA LEU A 95 -1.59 10.40 4.66
C LEU A 95 -0.74 9.18 5.00
N ARG A 96 -0.29 8.41 4.00
CA ARG A 96 0.57 7.24 4.22
C ARG A 96 1.92 7.61 4.81
N ARG A 97 2.46 8.80 4.52
CA ARG A 97 3.70 9.31 5.16
C ARG A 97 3.51 9.65 6.64
N THR A 98 2.29 9.78 7.12
CA THR A 98 1.96 9.97 8.53
C THR A 98 1.41 8.68 9.18
N ASP A 99 1.76 7.52 8.62
CA ASP A 99 1.43 6.18 9.09
C ASP A 99 -0.06 5.81 9.09
N PHE A 100 -0.88 6.50 8.30
CA PHE A 100 -2.26 6.09 8.10
C PHE A 100 -2.40 5.04 6.99
N SER A 101 -3.26 4.07 7.23
CA SER A 101 -3.72 3.15 6.18
C SER A 101 -4.77 3.83 5.30
N VAL A 102 -4.53 3.83 3.99
CA VAL A 102 -5.38 4.57 3.03
C VAL A 102 -5.75 3.69 1.86
N GLU A 103 -7.03 3.65 1.54
CA GLU A 103 -7.56 2.98 0.36
C GLU A 103 -8.34 3.95 -0.54
N TYR A 104 -8.50 3.57 -1.79
CA TYR A 104 -9.28 4.27 -2.81
C TYR A 104 -9.67 3.33 -3.95
N ALA A 105 -10.64 3.71 -4.76
CA ALA A 105 -11.05 2.92 -5.92
C ALA A 105 -9.99 2.96 -7.03
N LEU A 106 -9.54 1.78 -7.48
CA LEU A 106 -8.57 1.66 -8.58
C LEU A 106 -9.18 1.90 -9.97
N ARG A 107 -10.50 1.89 -10.07
CA ARG A 107 -11.23 2.15 -11.30
C ARG A 107 -12.02 3.44 -11.16
N SER A 108 -12.16 4.18 -12.25
CA SER A 108 -13.04 5.32 -12.32
C SER A 108 -14.50 4.91 -12.03
N GLN A 109 -15.08 5.47 -10.98
CA GLN A 109 -16.43 5.17 -10.50
C GLN A 109 -17.07 6.43 -9.95
N ARG A 110 -18.41 6.49 -9.95
CA ARG A 110 -19.15 7.56 -9.30
C ARG A 110 -18.85 7.58 -7.79
N VAL A 111 -18.89 8.78 -7.20
CA VAL A 111 -18.59 8.98 -5.77
C VAL A 111 -19.46 8.13 -4.86
N ASP A 112 -20.76 8.00 -5.16
CA ASP A 112 -21.70 7.17 -4.38
C ASP A 112 -21.25 5.69 -4.30
N LYS A 113 -20.74 5.14 -5.39
CA LYS A 113 -20.20 3.77 -5.42
C LYS A 113 -18.89 3.62 -4.65
N GLN A 114 -18.06 4.63 -4.68
CA GLN A 114 -16.83 4.65 -3.89
C GLN A 114 -17.14 4.73 -2.38
N VAL A 115 -18.11 5.54 -1.98
CA VAL A 115 -18.59 5.63 -0.60
C VAL A 115 -19.20 4.30 -0.12
N GLU A 116 -19.98 3.63 -0.98
CA GLU A 116 -20.51 2.30 -0.68
C GLU A 116 -19.39 1.27 -0.45
N ALA A 117 -18.35 1.28 -1.29
CA ALA A 117 -17.17 0.42 -1.14
C ALA A 117 -16.40 0.73 0.15
N ALA A 118 -16.21 1.99 0.48
CA ALA A 118 -15.58 2.42 1.72
C ALA A 118 -16.31 1.91 2.98
N ARG A 119 -17.64 1.97 2.97
CA ARG A 119 -18.48 1.43 4.06
C ARG A 119 -18.36 -0.09 4.18
N LYS A 120 -18.32 -0.81 3.05
CA LYS A 120 -18.09 -2.27 3.03
C LYS A 120 -16.70 -2.65 3.56
N ALA A 121 -15.69 -1.81 3.30
CA ALA A 121 -14.34 -1.97 3.83
C ALA A 121 -14.22 -1.54 5.31
N ASN A 122 -15.31 -1.09 5.94
CA ASN A 122 -15.34 -0.53 7.29
C ASN A 122 -14.32 0.61 7.50
N ALA A 123 -14.10 1.43 6.47
CA ALA A 123 -13.19 2.58 6.58
C ALA A 123 -13.60 3.48 7.75
N ARG A 124 -12.64 3.88 8.58
CA ARG A 124 -12.90 4.72 9.75
C ARG A 124 -13.37 6.11 9.35
N HIS A 125 -12.77 6.64 8.29
CA HIS A 125 -13.12 7.94 7.72
C HIS A 125 -13.24 7.84 6.20
N ILE A 126 -14.25 8.49 5.64
CA ILE A 126 -14.45 8.56 4.19
C ILE A 126 -14.24 10.00 3.76
N VAL A 127 -13.20 10.24 2.97
CA VAL A 127 -12.83 11.56 2.46
C VAL A 127 -13.31 11.69 1.04
N VAL A 128 -14.11 12.70 0.76
CA VAL A 128 -14.58 13.01 -0.60
C VAL A 128 -13.87 14.25 -1.10
N LEU A 129 -13.15 14.10 -2.21
CA LEU A 129 -12.58 15.19 -2.98
C LEU A 129 -13.57 15.54 -4.10
N ASP A 130 -14.31 16.62 -3.91
CA ASP A 130 -15.24 17.12 -4.93
C ASP A 130 -15.04 18.63 -5.14
N PRO A 131 -14.28 19.01 -6.16
CA PRO A 131 -14.04 20.43 -6.48
C PRO A 131 -15.30 21.19 -6.92
N ARG A 132 -16.44 20.47 -7.16
CA ARG A 132 -17.71 21.10 -7.53
C ARG A 132 -18.62 21.36 -6.33
N ALA A 133 -18.36 20.68 -5.20
CA ALA A 133 -19.27 20.66 -4.05
C ALA A 133 -19.29 21.92 -3.21
N ASP A 134 -18.61 22.90 -3.53
CA ASP A 134 -18.58 24.28 -3.09
C ASP A 134 -17.15 24.82 -3.28
N ARG A 135 -17.02 25.99 -3.86
CA ARG A 135 -15.70 26.60 -4.08
C ARG A 135 -14.94 26.88 -2.77
N VAL A 136 -15.58 26.65 -1.62
CA VAL A 136 -15.05 26.97 -0.28
C VAL A 136 -14.43 25.77 0.40
N SER A 137 -14.79 24.52 0.05
CA SER A 137 -14.35 23.34 0.78
C SER A 137 -14.19 22.11 -0.13
N PRO A 138 -13.02 21.96 -0.80
CA PRO A 138 -12.80 20.86 -1.73
C PRO A 138 -12.64 19.49 -1.04
N VAL A 139 -12.49 19.46 0.28
CA VAL A 139 -12.32 18.24 1.07
C VAL A 139 -13.46 18.10 2.08
N ARG A 140 -14.23 17.04 1.95
CA ARG A 140 -15.31 16.69 2.85
C ARG A 140 -15.07 15.32 3.49
N VAL A 141 -15.14 15.23 4.81
CA VAL A 141 -15.11 13.97 5.54
C VAL A 141 -16.54 13.59 5.91
N ILE A 142 -16.96 12.44 5.44
CA ILE A 142 -18.28 11.90 5.79
C ILE A 142 -18.22 11.37 7.21
N GLY A 143 -18.92 12.01 8.11
CA GLY A 143 -19.10 11.58 9.49
C GLY A 143 -19.99 10.34 9.60
N GLY A 144 -19.68 9.39 10.49
CA GLY A 144 -20.53 8.23 10.75
C GLY A 144 -21.83 8.62 11.45
N ALA A 145 -21.73 9.03 12.72
CA ALA A 145 -22.86 9.50 13.55
C ALA A 145 -22.84 11.03 13.78
N ARG A 146 -21.91 11.75 13.20
CA ARG A 146 -21.74 13.20 13.30
C ARG A 146 -22.01 13.84 11.95
N GLU A 147 -22.19 15.16 11.93
CA GLU A 147 -22.26 15.96 10.71
C GLU A 147 -20.94 15.83 9.91
N ASP A 148 -21.04 15.96 8.59
CA ASP A 148 -19.88 15.96 7.71
C ASP A 148 -18.96 17.14 8.05
N GLU A 149 -17.66 16.88 8.09
CA GLU A 149 -16.64 17.92 8.30
C GLU A 149 -16.10 18.42 6.97
N HIS A 150 -15.90 19.72 6.84
CA HIS A 150 -15.46 20.37 5.63
C HIS A 150 -14.13 21.12 5.85
N PHE A 151 -13.19 20.96 4.94
CA PHE A 151 -11.87 21.56 5.03
C PHE A 151 -11.59 22.44 3.80
N GLN A 152 -11.01 23.61 4.03
CA GLN A 152 -10.70 24.59 2.98
C GLN A 152 -9.66 24.08 1.99
N ASP A 153 -8.75 23.23 2.45
CA ASP A 153 -7.70 22.63 1.66
C ASP A 153 -7.20 21.31 2.26
N ILE A 154 -6.32 20.65 1.54
CA ILE A 154 -5.72 19.37 1.93
C ILE A 154 -4.83 19.53 3.17
N GLU A 155 -4.15 20.65 3.37
CA GLU A 155 -3.25 20.87 4.51
C GLU A 155 -4.05 20.96 5.83
N ALA A 156 -5.15 21.70 5.82
CA ALA A 156 -6.07 21.78 6.95
C ALA A 156 -6.62 20.40 7.30
N PHE A 157 -7.00 19.61 6.30
CA PHE A 157 -7.47 18.25 6.50
C PHE A 157 -6.37 17.33 7.09
N ILE A 158 -5.14 17.35 6.58
CA ILE A 158 -4.02 16.54 7.10
C ILE A 158 -3.71 16.93 8.55
N THR A 159 -3.75 18.20 8.89
CA THR A 159 -3.54 18.69 10.25
C THR A 159 -4.61 18.13 11.19
N TRP A 160 -5.87 18.19 10.79
CA TRP A 160 -6.99 17.61 11.53
C TRP A 160 -6.84 16.09 11.68
N ALA A 161 -6.53 15.35 10.61
CA ALA A 161 -6.35 13.92 10.63
C ALA A 161 -5.26 13.51 11.64
N SER A 162 -4.14 14.23 11.63
CA SER A 162 -3.01 13.98 12.54
C SER A 162 -3.33 14.26 14.00
N SER A 163 -4.26 15.16 14.29
CA SER A 163 -4.68 15.48 15.66
C SER A 163 -5.76 14.53 16.19
N THR A 164 -6.68 14.08 15.33
CA THR A 164 -7.90 13.36 15.74
C THR A 164 -7.65 11.86 15.90
N THR A 165 -6.80 11.26 15.10
CA THR A 165 -6.63 9.79 15.04
C THR A 165 -5.63 9.25 16.07
N ARG A 166 -4.79 10.09 16.69
CA ARG A 166 -3.83 9.67 17.74
C ARG A 166 -4.44 9.43 19.13
N ILE A 167 -5.73 9.67 19.31
CA ILE A 167 -6.41 9.52 20.62
C ILE A 167 -7.03 8.12 20.81
N ALA A 168 -6.96 7.23 19.82
CA ALA A 168 -7.64 5.93 19.83
C ALA A 168 -6.68 4.72 19.80
N THR A 169 -5.51 4.83 20.46
CA THR A 169 -4.60 3.68 20.69
C THR A 169 -4.48 3.37 22.17
#